data_d1986848830b726e18b77c20604aa2bb
#
_entry.id   d1986848830b726e18b77c20604aa2bb
#
_cell.length_a   1.000
_cell.length_b   1.000
_cell.length_c   1.000
_cell.angle_alpha   90.00
_cell.angle_beta   90.00
_cell.angle_gamma   90.00
#
_symmetry.space_group_name_H-M   'P 1'
#
loop_
_entity.id
_entity.type
_entity.pdbx_description
1 polymer ?
#
loop_
_entity_poly.entity_id
_entity_poly.type
_entity_poly.pdbx_seq_one_letter_code
_entity_poly.pdbx_strand_id
1 'polypeptide(L)'
;MDSINIKELNDRIQQESSFVDLLTMEMNKVIVGQKHLVENLLIGLLANGHILLEGVPGLAKTLAINTLASAVDAKFSRIQFTPDLLPADVIGTLIYSQKSEQFQIRKGPIFANFVLADEINRSPAKVQSALLEAMQERQVTIGDETFKLPEPFLVMATQNPIEQEGTYPLPEAQVDRFMLKVVVDYPKKEEERLIVRMNNSGEFPKASPILKPEDIIRARQVVRDVYMDEKIERYIVDIVYATRTPEDYGLGKLKNLISYGASPRASISLSMASKAYAFIKRRGYVIPEDVRAVCNEVLRHRIGLTYEAEAENVTTEQIIAEIINAVEVP
;
A
#
# COMPACT_ATOMS: atom_id res chain seq x y z
N MET A 1 -7.01 -25.57 21.93
CA MET A 1 -7.09 -24.92 20.62
C MET A 1 -8.04 -25.75 19.79
N ASP A 2 -9.23 -25.23 19.54
CA ASP A 2 -10.21 -25.92 18.70
C ASP A 2 -9.60 -26.23 17.35
N SER A 3 -9.73 -27.46 16.87
CA SER A 3 -9.24 -27.85 15.55
C SER A 3 -9.94 -26.96 14.51
N ILE A 4 -9.20 -26.02 13.97
CA ILE A 4 -9.70 -25.15 12.89
C ILE A 4 -10.15 -26.08 11.77
N ASN A 5 -11.46 -26.09 11.48
CA ASN A 5 -11.97 -26.83 10.35
C ASN A 5 -11.61 -26.05 9.08
N ILE A 6 -10.42 -26.36 8.54
CA ILE A 6 -9.85 -25.70 7.35
C ILE A 6 -10.86 -25.73 6.18
N LYS A 7 -11.69 -26.76 6.10
CA LYS A 7 -12.72 -26.86 5.05
C LYS A 7 -13.81 -25.80 5.20
N GLU A 8 -14.37 -25.65 6.41
CA GLU A 8 -15.39 -24.62 6.68
C GLU A 8 -14.80 -23.20 6.50
N LEU A 9 -13.57 -22.99 6.94
CA LEU A 9 -12.87 -21.73 6.73
C LEU A 9 -12.68 -21.43 5.25
N ASN A 10 -12.28 -22.42 4.47
CA ASN A 10 -12.11 -22.28 3.02
C ASN A 10 -13.42 -21.99 2.31
N ASP A 11 -14.51 -22.69 2.65
CA ASP A 11 -15.83 -22.45 2.10
C ASP A 11 -16.33 -21.02 2.43
N ARG A 12 -16.13 -20.57 3.66
CA ARG A 12 -16.44 -19.20 4.10
C ARG A 12 -15.65 -18.18 3.29
N ILE A 13 -14.35 -18.39 3.12
CA ILE A 13 -13.49 -17.47 2.38
C ILE A 13 -13.85 -17.43 0.91
N GLN A 14 -14.20 -18.55 0.29
CA GLN A 14 -14.68 -18.58 -1.09
C GLN A 14 -15.95 -17.73 -1.30
N GLN A 15 -16.87 -17.77 -0.35
CA GLN A 15 -18.08 -16.93 -0.38
C GLN A 15 -17.75 -15.45 -0.17
N GLU A 16 -17.02 -15.13 0.90
CA GLU A 16 -16.71 -13.76 1.28
C GLU A 16 -15.74 -13.06 0.30
N SER A 17 -14.90 -13.80 -0.43
CA SER A 17 -13.99 -13.23 -1.43
C SER A 17 -14.61 -13.09 -2.83
N SER A 18 -15.86 -13.51 -3.03
CA SER A 18 -16.52 -13.46 -4.35
C SER A 18 -16.58 -12.06 -4.96
N PHE A 19 -16.66 -11.03 -4.11
CA PHE A 19 -16.68 -9.63 -4.56
C PHE A 19 -15.35 -9.17 -5.19
N VAL A 20 -14.24 -9.84 -4.90
CA VAL A 20 -12.90 -9.45 -5.41
C VAL A 20 -12.88 -9.49 -6.94
N ASP A 21 -13.48 -10.51 -7.53
CA ASP A 21 -13.57 -10.61 -8.98
C ASP A 21 -14.43 -9.48 -9.57
N LEU A 22 -15.58 -9.20 -8.93
CA LEU A 22 -16.46 -8.12 -9.36
C LEU A 22 -15.74 -6.76 -9.26
N LEU A 23 -15.02 -6.53 -8.17
CA LEU A 23 -14.24 -5.31 -7.96
C LEU A 23 -13.11 -5.19 -9.00
N THR A 24 -12.40 -6.30 -9.26
CA THR A 24 -11.35 -6.34 -10.28
C THR A 24 -11.91 -6.09 -11.68
N MET A 25 -13.08 -6.68 -12.00
CA MET A 25 -13.76 -6.45 -13.29
C MET A 25 -14.18 -4.97 -13.43
N GLU A 26 -14.72 -4.37 -12.37
CA GLU A 26 -15.12 -2.95 -12.37
C GLU A 26 -13.93 -2.04 -12.58
N MET A 27 -12.82 -2.31 -11.89
CA MET A 27 -11.58 -1.56 -12.09
C MET A 27 -11.03 -1.70 -13.52
N ASN A 28 -11.05 -2.91 -14.06
CA ASN A 28 -10.53 -3.18 -15.42
C ASN A 28 -11.37 -2.55 -16.53
N LYS A 29 -12.60 -2.11 -16.29
CA LYS A 29 -13.38 -1.30 -17.26
C LYS A 29 -12.72 0.05 -17.51
N VAL A 30 -12.09 0.61 -16.47
CA VAL A 30 -11.52 1.97 -16.47
C VAL A 30 -10.00 1.93 -16.64
N ILE A 31 -9.34 0.98 -15.98
CA ILE A 31 -7.88 0.84 -15.96
C ILE A 31 -7.46 -0.19 -16.99
N VAL A 32 -6.78 0.26 -18.02
CA VAL A 32 -6.20 -0.62 -19.04
C VAL A 32 -4.81 -1.09 -18.59
N GLY A 33 -4.62 -2.40 -18.56
CA GLY A 33 -3.36 -2.97 -18.05
C GLY A 33 -3.24 -2.78 -16.53
N GLN A 34 -2.02 -2.52 -16.05
CA GLN A 34 -1.72 -2.22 -14.63
C GLN A 34 -2.27 -3.26 -13.63
N LYS A 35 -2.33 -4.54 -14.04
CA LYS A 35 -2.86 -5.63 -13.19
C LYS A 35 -2.14 -5.72 -11.85
N HIS A 36 -0.81 -5.52 -11.87
CA HIS A 36 0.01 -5.52 -10.68
C HIS A 36 -0.39 -4.40 -9.70
N LEU A 37 -0.62 -3.18 -10.22
CA LEU A 37 -1.10 -2.07 -9.40
C LEU A 37 -2.46 -2.39 -8.78
N VAL A 38 -3.42 -2.88 -9.57
CA VAL A 38 -4.77 -3.22 -9.10
C VAL A 38 -4.71 -4.29 -8.01
N GLU A 39 -3.95 -5.36 -8.20
CA GLU A 39 -3.80 -6.43 -7.21
C GLU A 39 -3.20 -5.89 -5.89
N ASN A 40 -2.16 -5.06 -5.96
CA ASN A 40 -1.55 -4.48 -4.77
C ASN A 40 -2.44 -3.43 -4.06
N LEU A 41 -3.28 -2.70 -4.80
CA LEU A 41 -4.31 -1.85 -4.21
C LEU A 41 -5.32 -2.67 -3.39
N LEU A 42 -5.73 -3.83 -3.91
CA LEU A 42 -6.62 -4.74 -3.21
C LEU A 42 -5.94 -5.37 -1.97
N ILE A 43 -4.67 -5.78 -2.08
CA ILE A 43 -3.90 -6.29 -0.94
C ILE A 43 -3.83 -5.22 0.16
N GLY A 44 -3.44 -4.00 -0.16
CA GLY A 44 -3.34 -2.92 0.82
C GLY A 44 -4.70 -2.57 1.45
N LEU A 45 -5.77 -2.55 0.65
CA LEU A 45 -7.13 -2.32 1.14
C LEU A 45 -7.58 -3.40 2.13
N LEU A 46 -7.40 -4.67 1.79
CA LEU A 46 -7.83 -5.82 2.59
C LEU A 46 -6.94 -6.06 3.79
N ALA A 47 -5.62 -5.86 3.67
CA ALA A 47 -4.67 -5.95 4.77
C ALA A 47 -4.69 -4.72 5.70
N ASN A 48 -5.51 -3.69 5.41
CA ASN A 48 -5.58 -2.44 6.15
C ASN A 48 -4.23 -1.67 6.20
N GLY A 49 -3.45 -1.76 5.14
CA GLY A 49 -2.12 -1.15 5.01
C GLY A 49 -2.10 0.01 4.02
N HIS A 50 -1.29 1.02 4.28
CA HIS A 50 -1.07 2.14 3.37
C HIS A 50 -0.04 1.77 2.29
N ILE A 51 -0.11 2.44 1.13
CA ILE A 51 0.67 2.09 -0.05
C ILE A 51 1.48 3.29 -0.52
N LEU A 52 2.75 3.07 -0.82
CA LEU A 52 3.61 4.01 -1.51
C LEU A 52 3.72 3.59 -2.97
N LEU A 53 3.36 4.46 -3.89
CA LEU A 53 3.45 4.22 -5.33
C LEU A 53 4.65 4.98 -5.90
N GLU A 54 5.55 4.27 -6.53
CA GLU A 54 6.68 4.86 -7.24
C GLU A 54 6.51 4.66 -8.74
N GLY A 55 6.70 5.72 -9.50
CA GLY A 55 6.61 5.66 -10.97
C GLY A 55 6.45 7.05 -11.57
N VAL A 56 6.77 7.15 -12.85
CA VAL A 56 6.68 8.40 -13.61
C VAL A 56 5.24 8.95 -13.67
N PRO A 57 5.05 10.24 -13.91
CA PRO A 57 3.74 10.82 -14.16
C PRO A 57 3.02 10.16 -15.35
N GLY A 58 1.68 10.18 -15.34
CA GLY A 58 0.89 9.67 -16.47
C GLY A 58 0.56 8.18 -16.45
N LEU A 59 0.98 7.41 -15.44
CA LEU A 59 0.75 5.96 -15.32
C LEU A 59 -0.58 5.60 -14.62
N ALA A 60 -1.60 6.43 -14.76
CA ALA A 60 -2.96 6.19 -14.24
C ALA A 60 -3.07 5.96 -12.72
N LYS A 61 -2.07 6.35 -11.91
CA LYS A 61 -2.08 6.18 -10.45
C LYS A 61 -3.33 6.82 -9.81
N THR A 62 -3.59 8.09 -10.10
CA THR A 62 -4.78 8.82 -9.60
C THR A 62 -6.08 8.18 -10.08
N LEU A 63 -6.11 7.74 -11.35
CA LEU A 63 -7.28 7.09 -11.94
C LEU A 63 -7.59 5.77 -11.22
N ALA A 64 -6.58 4.94 -10.93
CA ALA A 64 -6.74 3.66 -10.27
C ALA A 64 -7.37 3.82 -8.87
N ILE A 65 -6.90 4.79 -8.10
CA ILE A 65 -7.38 5.05 -6.74
C ILE A 65 -8.80 5.60 -6.75
N ASN A 66 -9.08 6.57 -7.63
CA ASN A 66 -10.42 7.14 -7.76
C ASN A 66 -11.43 6.09 -8.23
N THR A 67 -11.01 5.21 -9.14
CA THR A 67 -11.83 4.08 -9.63
C THR A 67 -12.14 3.11 -8.49
N LEU A 68 -11.14 2.75 -7.67
CA LEU A 68 -11.34 1.91 -6.50
C LEU A 68 -12.33 2.54 -5.50
N ALA A 69 -12.15 3.83 -5.21
CA ALA A 69 -13.04 4.57 -4.32
C ALA A 69 -14.49 4.59 -4.82
N SER A 70 -14.67 4.82 -6.12
CA SER A 70 -15.99 4.80 -6.76
C SER A 70 -16.64 3.42 -6.70
N ALA A 71 -15.87 2.35 -6.94
CA ALA A 71 -16.38 0.99 -6.89
C ALA A 71 -16.78 0.52 -5.47
N VAL A 72 -16.19 1.12 -4.42
CA VAL A 72 -16.49 0.83 -3.00
C VAL A 72 -17.48 1.86 -2.41
N ASP A 73 -18.04 2.78 -3.20
CA ASP A 73 -18.89 3.87 -2.74
C ASP A 73 -18.28 4.66 -1.57
N ALA A 74 -16.97 4.91 -1.65
CA ALA A 74 -16.19 5.52 -0.59
C ALA A 74 -15.76 6.94 -0.96
N LYS A 75 -15.65 7.81 0.06
CA LYS A 75 -15.18 9.18 -0.14
C LYS A 75 -13.71 9.20 -0.54
N PHE A 76 -13.42 9.81 -1.68
CA PHE A 76 -12.06 10.03 -2.20
C PHE A 76 -11.61 11.49 -1.99
N SER A 77 -10.34 11.66 -1.67
CA SER A 77 -9.68 12.97 -1.60
C SER A 77 -8.29 12.90 -2.21
N ARG A 78 -7.93 13.90 -3.01
CA ARG A 78 -6.57 14.08 -3.53
C ARG A 78 -5.94 15.29 -2.88
N ILE A 79 -4.73 15.12 -2.37
CA ILE A 79 -3.90 16.17 -1.80
C ILE A 79 -2.63 16.25 -2.65
N GLN A 80 -2.47 17.35 -3.39
CA GLN A 80 -1.23 17.62 -4.13
C GLN A 80 -0.21 18.20 -3.15
N PHE A 81 0.91 17.53 -2.97
CA PHE A 81 1.98 17.99 -2.11
C PHE A 81 2.85 18.99 -2.86
N THR A 82 3.05 20.16 -2.25
CA THR A 82 3.84 21.29 -2.79
C THR A 82 4.75 21.86 -1.71
N PRO A 83 5.82 22.60 -2.08
CA PRO A 83 6.75 23.16 -1.10
C PRO A 83 6.12 24.15 -0.11
N ASP A 84 5.03 24.78 -0.48
CA ASP A 84 4.29 25.79 0.31
C ASP A 84 3.15 25.20 1.14
N LEU A 85 2.87 23.89 1.02
CA LEU A 85 1.82 23.21 1.77
C LEU A 85 2.11 23.24 3.27
N LEU A 86 1.09 23.48 4.08
CA LEU A 86 1.15 23.48 5.53
C LEU A 86 0.47 22.22 6.11
N PRO A 87 0.84 21.75 7.31
CA PRO A 87 0.11 20.67 7.99
C PRO A 87 -1.38 20.92 8.13
N ALA A 88 -1.78 22.17 8.41
CA ALA A 88 -3.18 22.59 8.51
C ALA A 88 -3.98 22.39 7.22
N ASP A 89 -3.34 22.48 6.05
CA ASP A 89 -3.99 22.25 4.75
C ASP A 89 -4.36 20.78 4.56
N VAL A 90 -3.64 19.87 5.22
CA VAL A 90 -3.88 18.42 5.18
C VAL A 90 -4.88 17.99 6.25
N ILE A 91 -4.64 18.36 7.50
CA ILE A 91 -5.40 17.87 8.64
C ILE A 91 -6.58 18.75 9.01
N GLY A 92 -6.52 20.03 8.67
CA GLY A 92 -7.53 21.04 9.06
C GLY A 92 -7.03 21.99 10.13
N THR A 93 -7.85 22.98 10.45
CA THR A 93 -7.48 24.07 11.36
C THR A 93 -8.70 24.65 12.08
N LEU A 94 -8.44 25.46 13.11
CA LEU A 94 -9.43 26.32 13.73
C LEU A 94 -9.56 27.62 12.94
N ILE A 95 -10.77 27.99 12.58
CA ILE A 95 -11.10 29.24 11.89
C ILE A 95 -12.00 30.07 12.79
N TYR A 96 -11.64 31.34 13.02
CA TYR A 96 -12.53 32.27 13.71
C TYR A 96 -13.65 32.71 12.79
N SER A 97 -14.87 32.42 13.18
CA SER A 97 -16.08 32.86 12.47
C SER A 97 -16.54 34.22 13.02
N GLN A 98 -16.40 35.30 12.25
CA GLN A 98 -16.90 36.62 12.64
C GLN A 98 -18.42 36.65 12.83
N LYS A 99 -19.14 35.73 12.15
CA LYS A 99 -20.62 35.68 12.22
C LYS A 99 -21.12 35.06 13.53
N SER A 100 -20.40 34.11 14.08
CA SER A 100 -20.74 33.42 15.34
C SER A 100 -19.89 33.87 16.52
N GLU A 101 -18.85 34.69 16.27
CA GLU A 101 -17.83 35.13 17.25
C GLU A 101 -17.16 33.96 17.98
N GLN A 102 -17.01 32.81 17.30
CA GLN A 102 -16.46 31.58 17.84
C GLN A 102 -15.46 30.95 16.89
N PHE A 103 -14.54 30.19 17.45
CA PHE A 103 -13.67 29.32 16.68
C PHE A 103 -14.46 28.09 16.21
N GLN A 104 -14.34 27.78 14.94
CA GLN A 104 -14.95 26.61 14.32
C GLN A 104 -13.88 25.71 13.72
N ILE A 105 -14.03 24.41 13.87
CA ILE A 105 -13.11 23.43 13.29
C ILE A 105 -13.45 23.23 11.82
N ARG A 106 -12.49 23.50 10.97
CA ARG A 106 -12.53 23.16 9.55
C ARG A 106 -11.66 21.91 9.32
N LYS A 107 -12.31 20.77 9.09
CA LYS A 107 -11.65 19.51 8.77
C LYS A 107 -10.94 19.59 7.42
N GLY A 108 -9.71 19.08 7.35
CA GLY A 108 -8.92 19.03 6.13
C GLY A 108 -9.32 17.85 5.20
N PRO A 109 -8.70 17.79 4.02
CA PRO A 109 -8.97 16.75 3.01
C PRO A 109 -8.64 15.34 3.46
N ILE A 110 -7.85 15.15 4.51
CA ILE A 110 -7.53 13.83 5.08
C ILE A 110 -8.77 13.09 5.61
N PHE A 111 -9.88 13.80 5.89
CA PHE A 111 -11.14 13.22 6.34
C PHE A 111 -11.92 12.60 5.17
N ALA A 112 -11.31 11.61 4.54
CA ALA A 112 -11.87 10.77 3.49
C ALA A 112 -11.45 9.33 3.70
N ASN A 113 -12.17 8.37 3.10
CA ASN A 113 -11.85 6.95 3.18
C ASN A 113 -10.57 6.62 2.40
N PHE A 114 -10.46 7.16 1.18
CA PHE A 114 -9.31 6.99 0.32
C PHE A 114 -8.65 8.35 0.08
N VAL A 115 -7.39 8.46 0.45
CA VAL A 115 -6.60 9.67 0.30
C VAL A 115 -5.41 9.39 -0.63
N LEU A 116 -5.32 10.16 -1.71
CA LEU A 116 -4.13 10.21 -2.56
C LEU A 116 -3.26 11.38 -2.11
N ALA A 117 -2.12 11.09 -1.52
CA ALA A 117 -1.06 12.05 -1.25
C ALA A 117 -0.12 12.10 -2.46
N ASP A 118 -0.41 13.00 -3.40
CA ASP A 118 0.30 13.06 -4.67
C ASP A 118 1.60 13.84 -4.55
N GLU A 119 2.72 13.24 -4.99
CA GLU A 119 4.08 13.78 -4.92
C GLU A 119 4.50 14.14 -3.48
N ILE A 120 4.34 13.20 -2.54
CA ILE A 120 4.60 13.42 -1.10
C ILE A 120 5.99 13.99 -0.80
N ASN A 121 6.99 13.66 -1.63
CA ASN A 121 8.36 14.13 -1.49
C ASN A 121 8.56 15.58 -1.94
N ARG A 122 7.53 16.29 -2.43
CA ARG A 122 7.62 17.72 -2.78
C ARG A 122 7.31 18.66 -1.62
N SER A 123 6.81 18.17 -0.50
CA SER A 123 6.49 19.00 0.65
C SER A 123 7.54 18.90 1.76
N PRO A 124 7.66 19.93 2.62
CA PRO A 124 8.54 19.89 3.78
C PRO A 124 8.23 18.75 4.74
N ALA A 125 9.23 18.30 5.49
CA ALA A 125 9.13 17.18 6.43
C ALA A 125 8.00 17.32 7.47
N LYS A 126 7.62 18.54 7.86
CA LYS A 126 6.51 18.79 8.80
C LYS A 126 5.16 18.33 8.25
N VAL A 127 4.91 18.55 6.95
CA VAL A 127 3.67 18.15 6.28
C VAL A 127 3.64 16.64 6.09
N GLN A 128 4.75 16.06 5.65
CA GLN A 128 4.91 14.60 5.55
C GLN A 128 4.64 13.94 6.90
N SER A 129 5.22 14.46 7.99
CA SER A 129 5.04 13.93 9.34
C SER A 129 3.58 13.97 9.79
N ALA A 130 2.85 15.04 9.51
CA ALA A 130 1.43 15.18 9.86
C ALA A 130 0.56 14.11 9.16
N LEU A 131 0.81 13.85 7.87
CA LEU A 131 0.14 12.77 7.15
C LEU A 131 0.49 11.40 7.73
N LEU A 132 1.77 11.13 7.96
CA LEU A 132 2.24 9.83 8.46
C LEU A 132 1.81 9.53 9.90
N GLU A 133 1.64 10.57 10.73
CA GLU A 133 1.05 10.44 12.06
C GLU A 133 -0.43 10.07 11.96
N ALA A 134 -1.19 10.77 11.14
CA ALA A 134 -2.60 10.47 10.90
C ALA A 134 -2.81 9.06 10.32
N MET A 135 -1.89 8.58 9.46
CA MET A 135 -1.91 7.20 8.94
C MET A 135 -1.74 6.17 10.05
N GLN A 136 -0.84 6.41 10.98
CA GLN A 136 -0.53 5.49 12.07
C GLN A 136 -1.61 5.49 13.15
N GLU A 137 -2.02 6.69 13.59
CA GLU A 137 -2.93 6.86 14.73
C GLU A 137 -4.41 6.71 14.32
N ARG A 138 -4.74 6.76 13.02
CA ARG A 138 -6.11 6.73 12.50
C ARG A 138 -7.00 7.82 13.07
N GLN A 139 -6.39 8.90 13.56
CA GLN A 139 -7.04 10.05 14.15
C GLN A 139 -6.20 11.31 13.95
N VAL A 140 -6.83 12.47 14.09
CA VAL A 140 -6.20 13.78 13.94
C VAL A 140 -6.67 14.68 15.07
N THR A 141 -5.76 15.43 15.67
CA THR A 141 -6.07 16.45 16.68
C THR A 141 -6.04 17.83 16.01
N ILE A 142 -7.13 18.59 16.17
CA ILE A 142 -7.26 19.96 15.67
C ILE A 142 -7.66 20.85 16.87
N GLY A 143 -6.76 21.76 17.26
CA GLY A 143 -6.90 22.47 18.53
C GLY A 143 -6.85 21.49 19.70
N ASP A 144 -7.91 21.50 20.51
CA ASP A 144 -8.02 20.64 21.71
C ASP A 144 -8.87 19.39 21.47
N GLU A 145 -9.35 19.17 20.24
CA GLU A 145 -10.25 18.06 19.91
C GLU A 145 -9.58 17.03 19.00
N THR A 146 -9.80 15.73 19.33
CA THR A 146 -9.31 14.60 18.55
C THR A 146 -10.45 13.94 17.77
N PHE A 147 -10.26 13.78 16.47
CA PHE A 147 -11.23 13.20 15.54
C PHE A 147 -10.70 11.92 14.94
N LYS A 148 -11.48 10.85 15.01
CA LYS A 148 -11.20 9.61 14.26
C LYS A 148 -11.38 9.84 12.76
N LEU A 149 -10.51 9.23 11.98
CA LEU A 149 -10.66 9.21 10.53
C LEU A 149 -11.71 8.18 10.11
N PRO A 150 -12.39 8.37 8.95
CA PRO A 150 -13.41 7.44 8.49
C PRO A 150 -12.81 6.06 8.16
N GLU A 151 -13.56 4.99 8.40
CA GLU A 151 -13.16 3.62 8.03
C GLU A 151 -13.98 3.11 6.84
N PRO A 152 -13.38 2.35 5.93
CA PRO A 152 -11.94 2.04 5.82
C PRO A 152 -11.12 3.29 5.49
N PHE A 153 -9.93 3.42 6.08
CA PHE A 153 -9.00 4.52 5.80
C PHE A 153 -7.78 3.97 5.08
N LEU A 154 -7.53 4.45 3.87
CA LEU A 154 -6.41 4.04 3.04
C LEU A 154 -5.72 5.26 2.44
N VAL A 155 -4.45 5.42 2.74
CA VAL A 155 -3.60 6.44 2.10
C VAL A 155 -2.72 5.77 1.05
N MET A 156 -2.72 6.36 -0.12
CA MET A 156 -1.77 6.04 -1.19
C MET A 156 -0.95 7.30 -1.44
N ALA A 157 0.35 7.21 -1.18
CA ALA A 157 1.28 8.28 -1.47
C ALA A 157 1.99 7.99 -2.80
N THR A 158 2.26 9.02 -3.60
CA THR A 158 3.07 8.86 -4.81
C THR A 158 4.41 9.54 -4.66
N GLN A 159 5.43 8.94 -5.27
CA GLN A 159 6.75 9.53 -5.47
C GLN A 159 7.13 9.46 -6.94
N ASN A 160 7.77 10.52 -7.43
CA ASN A 160 8.38 10.50 -8.74
C ASN A 160 9.89 10.27 -8.57
N PRO A 161 10.45 9.14 -9.06
CA PRO A 161 11.86 8.82 -8.87
C PRO A 161 12.79 9.69 -9.74
N ILE A 162 12.27 10.33 -10.80
CA ILE A 162 13.08 11.10 -11.75
C ILE A 162 13.31 12.54 -11.28
N GLU A 163 12.35 13.12 -10.59
CA GLU A 163 12.44 14.49 -10.10
C GLU A 163 13.25 14.54 -8.80
N GLN A 164 14.47 15.07 -8.87
CA GLN A 164 15.36 15.27 -7.71
C GLN A 164 15.39 16.73 -7.21
N GLU A 165 15.17 17.71 -8.11
CA GLU A 165 15.16 19.12 -7.73
C GLU A 165 13.91 19.50 -6.94
N GLY A 166 14.10 20.20 -5.82
CA GLY A 166 13.00 20.67 -4.98
C GLY A 166 12.26 19.57 -4.23
N THR A 167 12.88 18.40 -4.04
CA THR A 167 12.31 17.28 -3.30
C THR A 167 12.92 17.15 -1.90
N TYR A 168 12.08 16.67 -0.99
CA TYR A 168 12.43 16.31 0.40
C TYR A 168 12.23 14.81 0.55
N PRO A 169 13.29 13.99 0.44
CA PRO A 169 13.15 12.54 0.55
C PRO A 169 12.55 12.16 1.91
N LEU A 170 11.66 11.18 1.89
CA LEU A 170 11.13 10.62 3.12
C LEU A 170 12.23 9.87 3.86
N PRO A 171 12.45 10.14 5.17
CA PRO A 171 13.35 9.32 5.98
C PRO A 171 12.89 7.85 6.00
N GLU A 172 13.84 6.93 6.08
CA GLU A 172 13.60 5.48 6.06
C GLU A 172 12.56 5.03 7.10
N ALA A 173 12.65 5.56 8.33
CA ALA A 173 11.69 5.29 9.40
C ALA A 173 10.25 5.74 9.06
N GLN A 174 10.10 6.68 8.15
CA GLN A 174 8.81 7.16 7.67
C GLN A 174 8.29 6.31 6.52
N VAL A 175 9.16 5.89 5.61
CA VAL A 175 8.83 4.99 4.51
C VAL A 175 8.40 3.60 5.03
N ASP A 176 8.99 3.12 6.12
CA ASP A 176 8.62 1.86 6.80
C ASP A 176 7.16 1.81 7.31
N ARG A 177 6.48 2.96 7.40
CA ARG A 177 5.05 3.03 7.77
C ARG A 177 4.11 2.59 6.65
N PHE A 178 4.56 2.63 5.40
CA PHE A 178 3.81 2.07 4.29
C PHE A 178 3.95 0.54 4.29
N MET A 179 2.84 -0.16 4.18
CA MET A 179 2.85 -1.62 4.11
C MET A 179 3.51 -2.11 2.84
N LEU A 180 3.17 -1.50 1.72
CA LEU A 180 3.64 -1.84 0.38
C LEU A 180 4.29 -0.64 -0.29
N LYS A 181 5.40 -0.87 -1.00
CA LYS A 181 5.94 0.04 -2.01
C LYS A 181 5.78 -0.63 -3.37
N VAL A 182 4.92 -0.08 -4.20
CA VAL A 182 4.58 -0.62 -5.52
C VAL A 182 5.23 0.23 -6.60
N VAL A 183 6.05 -0.39 -7.43
CA VAL A 183 6.61 0.25 -8.62
C VAL A 183 5.62 0.11 -9.76
N VAL A 184 5.27 1.24 -10.36
CA VAL A 184 4.31 1.31 -11.47
C VAL A 184 5.07 1.52 -12.76
N ASP A 185 5.05 0.50 -13.61
CA ASP A 185 5.73 0.48 -14.90
C ASP A 185 4.84 1.01 -16.02
N TYR A 186 5.47 1.30 -17.17
CA TYR A 186 4.76 1.65 -18.40
C TYR A 186 3.83 0.52 -18.86
N PRO A 187 2.68 0.87 -19.45
CA PRO A 187 1.81 -0.12 -20.06
C PRO A 187 2.51 -0.82 -21.22
N LYS A 188 2.11 -2.04 -21.52
CA LYS A 188 2.58 -2.74 -22.72
C LYS A 188 2.05 -2.07 -23.96
N LYS A 189 2.75 -2.22 -25.10
CA LYS A 189 2.40 -1.59 -26.38
C LYS A 189 0.92 -1.77 -26.78
N GLU A 190 0.36 -2.96 -26.58
CA GLU A 190 -1.04 -3.21 -26.93
C GLU A 190 -2.02 -2.57 -25.93
N GLU A 191 -1.63 -2.45 -24.67
CA GLU A 191 -2.39 -1.74 -23.66
C GLU A 191 -2.41 -0.23 -23.95
N GLU A 192 -1.27 0.33 -24.35
CA GLU A 192 -1.17 1.74 -24.76
C GLU A 192 -2.03 2.04 -25.99
N ARG A 193 -2.09 1.13 -26.98
CA ARG A 193 -3.01 1.25 -28.10
C ARG A 193 -4.48 1.30 -27.66
N LEU A 194 -4.86 0.50 -26.67
CA LEU A 194 -6.22 0.53 -26.12
C LEU A 194 -6.50 1.85 -25.42
N ILE A 195 -5.55 2.37 -24.63
CA ILE A 195 -5.66 3.69 -23.97
C ILE A 195 -5.90 4.80 -25.01
N VAL A 196 -5.10 4.82 -26.10
CA VAL A 196 -5.27 5.78 -27.20
C VAL A 196 -6.66 5.68 -27.84
N ARG A 197 -7.14 4.44 -28.10
CA ARG A 197 -8.47 4.24 -28.68
C ARG A 197 -9.59 4.74 -27.77
N MET A 198 -9.52 4.41 -26.46
CA MET A 198 -10.50 4.87 -25.48
C MET A 198 -10.51 6.40 -25.38
N ASN A 199 -9.34 7.03 -25.41
CA ASN A 199 -9.25 8.48 -25.37
C ASN A 199 -9.84 9.15 -26.63
N ASN A 200 -9.59 8.55 -27.80
CA ASN A 200 -10.10 9.07 -29.08
C ASN A 200 -11.60 8.87 -29.28
N SER A 201 -12.20 7.84 -28.65
CA SER A 201 -13.65 7.64 -28.71
C SER A 201 -14.44 8.67 -27.91
N GLY A 202 -13.81 9.34 -26.96
CA GLY A 202 -14.46 10.27 -26.05
C GLY A 202 -15.35 9.57 -25.01
N GLU A 203 -15.42 8.24 -25.03
CA GLU A 203 -16.17 7.44 -24.07
C GLU A 203 -15.22 6.98 -22.95
N PHE A 204 -15.35 7.63 -21.79
CA PHE A 204 -14.62 7.25 -20.58
C PHE A 204 -15.52 6.41 -19.68
N PRO A 205 -15.31 5.10 -19.61
CA PRO A 205 -16.08 4.25 -18.71
C PRO A 205 -15.84 4.70 -17.27
N LYS A 206 -16.90 4.66 -16.47
CA LYS A 206 -16.83 4.94 -15.03
C LYS A 206 -17.13 3.66 -14.29
N ALA A 207 -16.43 3.47 -13.15
CA ALA A 207 -16.75 2.39 -12.25
C ALA A 207 -18.10 2.67 -11.57
N SER A 208 -18.91 1.62 -11.47
CA SER A 208 -20.15 1.66 -10.70
C SER A 208 -19.90 1.21 -9.28
N PRO A 209 -20.58 1.77 -8.27
CA PRO A 209 -20.48 1.29 -6.91
C PRO A 209 -21.07 -0.12 -6.81
N ILE A 210 -20.24 -1.08 -6.39
CA ILE A 210 -20.62 -2.49 -6.24
C ILE A 210 -20.49 -2.97 -4.80
N LEU A 211 -19.80 -2.22 -3.96
CA LEU A 211 -19.55 -2.48 -2.54
C LEU A 211 -19.81 -1.22 -1.74
N LYS A 212 -20.00 -1.42 -0.44
CA LYS A 212 -20.02 -0.34 0.56
C LYS A 212 -18.77 -0.40 1.45
N PRO A 213 -18.39 0.69 2.10
CA PRO A 213 -17.27 0.71 3.05
C PRO A 213 -17.35 -0.40 4.12
N GLU A 214 -18.56 -0.72 4.60
CA GLU A 214 -18.81 -1.75 5.61
C GLU A 214 -18.46 -3.17 5.11
N ASP A 215 -18.62 -3.44 3.81
CA ASP A 215 -18.25 -4.73 3.21
C ASP A 215 -16.72 -4.93 3.26
N ILE A 216 -15.95 -3.86 3.07
CA ILE A 216 -14.48 -3.91 3.20
C ILE A 216 -14.07 -4.15 4.66
N ILE A 217 -14.75 -3.51 5.62
CA ILE A 217 -14.46 -3.72 7.05
C ILE A 217 -14.72 -5.17 7.43
N ARG A 218 -15.84 -5.76 6.96
CA ARG A 218 -16.17 -7.18 7.16
C ARG A 218 -15.12 -8.08 6.51
N ALA A 219 -14.73 -7.81 5.26
CA ALA A 219 -13.72 -8.58 4.56
C ALA A 219 -12.36 -8.56 5.28
N ARG A 220 -11.94 -7.43 5.85
CA ARG A 220 -10.71 -7.34 6.67
C ARG A 220 -10.72 -8.27 7.88
N GLN A 221 -11.87 -8.48 8.51
CA GLN A 221 -11.98 -9.44 9.60
C GLN A 221 -11.80 -10.87 9.10
N VAL A 222 -12.42 -11.20 7.97
CA VAL A 222 -12.28 -12.53 7.35
C VAL A 222 -10.84 -12.78 6.88
N VAL A 223 -10.15 -11.77 6.35
CA VAL A 223 -8.72 -11.87 5.99
C VAL A 223 -7.84 -12.18 7.22
N ARG A 224 -8.15 -11.63 8.38
CA ARG A 224 -7.42 -11.96 9.62
C ARG A 224 -7.58 -13.42 10.03
N ASP A 225 -8.76 -14.00 9.74
CA ASP A 225 -9.10 -15.39 10.06
C ASP A 225 -8.40 -16.38 9.10
N VAL A 226 -7.82 -15.93 7.96
CA VAL A 226 -7.05 -16.80 7.06
C VAL A 226 -5.97 -17.52 7.86
N TYR A 227 -5.96 -18.84 7.77
CA TYR A 227 -5.03 -19.67 8.52
C TYR A 227 -3.59 -19.49 8.03
N MET A 228 -2.67 -19.36 8.97
CA MET A 228 -1.23 -19.38 8.71
C MET A 228 -0.58 -20.40 9.63
N ASP A 229 0.06 -21.39 9.03
CA ASP A 229 0.80 -22.41 9.76
C ASP A 229 2.06 -21.81 10.40
N GLU A 230 2.48 -22.34 11.56
CA GLU A 230 3.69 -21.90 12.27
C GLU A 230 4.94 -21.99 11.40
N LYS A 231 4.99 -22.95 10.47
CA LYS A 231 6.11 -23.07 9.52
C LYS A 231 6.16 -21.89 8.55
N ILE A 232 5.00 -21.39 8.11
CA ILE A 232 4.91 -20.19 7.25
C ILE A 232 5.31 -18.94 8.06
N GLU A 233 4.90 -18.85 9.33
CA GLU A 233 5.34 -17.76 10.19
C GLU A 233 6.86 -17.74 10.37
N ARG A 234 7.47 -18.91 10.60
CA ARG A 234 8.93 -19.04 10.66
C ARG A 234 9.58 -18.65 9.34
N TYR A 235 9.07 -19.12 8.23
CA TYR A 235 9.58 -18.77 6.89
C TYR A 235 9.56 -17.25 6.65
N ILE A 236 8.49 -16.55 7.04
CA ILE A 236 8.42 -15.09 6.98
C ILE A 236 9.50 -14.43 7.84
N VAL A 237 9.68 -14.93 9.08
CA VAL A 237 10.69 -14.42 10.00
C VAL A 237 12.09 -14.65 9.45
N ASP A 238 12.36 -15.84 8.90
CA ASP A 238 13.66 -16.20 8.30
C ASP A 238 14.00 -15.30 7.10
N ILE A 239 13.04 -15.02 6.21
CA ILE A 239 13.23 -14.06 5.12
C ILE A 239 13.64 -12.68 5.66
N VAL A 240 12.96 -12.19 6.70
CA VAL A 240 13.26 -10.86 7.28
C VAL A 240 14.60 -10.89 8.02
N TYR A 241 14.92 -11.95 8.75
CA TYR A 241 16.22 -12.11 9.41
C TYR A 241 17.37 -12.20 8.42
N ALA A 242 17.20 -12.88 7.30
CA ALA A 242 18.19 -12.95 6.24
C ALA A 242 18.59 -11.57 5.68
N THR A 243 17.71 -10.55 5.80
CA THR A 243 18.06 -9.17 5.46
C THR A 243 19.02 -8.53 6.47
N ARG A 244 19.11 -9.02 7.71
CA ARG A 244 19.92 -8.48 8.81
C ARG A 244 21.22 -9.24 9.02
N THR A 245 21.12 -10.58 8.93
CA THR A 245 22.23 -11.53 9.14
C THR A 245 22.32 -12.49 7.95
N PRO A 246 22.63 -12.01 6.73
CA PRO A 246 22.63 -12.84 5.53
C PRO A 246 23.64 -13.99 5.63
N GLU A 247 24.71 -13.83 6.39
CA GLU A 247 25.71 -14.89 6.62
C GLU A 247 25.12 -16.15 7.26
N ASP A 248 24.13 -16.04 8.13
CA ASP A 248 23.48 -17.17 8.80
C ASP A 248 22.66 -18.03 7.80
N TYR A 249 22.34 -17.47 6.65
CA TYR A 249 21.58 -18.12 5.56
C TYR A 249 22.45 -18.47 4.34
N GLY A 250 23.77 -18.49 4.50
CA GLY A 250 24.71 -18.78 3.40
C GLY A 250 24.88 -17.66 2.38
N LEU A 251 24.37 -16.49 2.68
CA LEU A 251 24.37 -15.30 1.80
C LEU A 251 25.45 -14.28 2.20
N GLY A 252 26.63 -14.73 2.64
CA GLY A 252 27.69 -13.85 3.14
C GLY A 252 28.11 -12.73 2.17
N LYS A 253 27.89 -12.90 0.87
CA LYS A 253 28.14 -11.87 -0.14
C LYS A 253 27.25 -10.64 0.05
N LEU A 254 26.01 -10.83 0.50
CA LEU A 254 25.05 -9.72 0.68
C LEU A 254 25.40 -8.82 1.87
N LYS A 255 26.26 -9.28 2.79
CA LYS A 255 26.65 -8.51 3.97
C LYS A 255 27.25 -7.15 3.63
N ASN A 256 28.05 -7.07 2.57
CA ASN A 256 28.69 -5.85 2.11
C ASN A 256 27.75 -4.96 1.26
N LEU A 257 26.64 -5.53 0.78
CA LEU A 257 25.69 -4.86 -0.08
C LEU A 257 24.50 -4.24 0.69
N ILE A 258 24.22 -4.72 1.91
CA ILE A 258 23.14 -4.27 2.76
C ILE A 258 23.68 -3.36 3.86
N SER A 259 23.24 -2.11 3.90
CA SER A 259 23.58 -1.14 4.96
C SER A 259 22.72 -1.33 6.21
N TYR A 260 21.44 -1.67 6.03
CA TYR A 260 20.51 -2.05 7.10
C TYR A 260 19.43 -2.99 6.55
N GLY A 261 19.00 -3.94 7.38
CA GLY A 261 17.94 -4.88 7.06
C GLY A 261 16.56 -4.42 7.56
N ALA A 262 15.54 -5.16 7.17
CA ALA A 262 14.15 -4.85 7.46
C ALA A 262 13.79 -4.96 8.95
N SER A 263 12.90 -4.10 9.43
CA SER A 263 12.40 -4.08 10.82
C SER A 263 11.37 -5.20 11.10
N PRO A 264 10.97 -5.46 12.35
CA PRO A 264 9.86 -6.37 12.65
C PRO A 264 8.53 -5.98 12.00
N ARG A 265 8.35 -4.72 11.61
CA ARG A 265 7.20 -4.28 10.81
C ARG A 265 7.12 -5.01 9.46
N ALA A 266 8.26 -5.40 8.90
CA ALA A 266 8.30 -6.19 7.67
C ALA A 266 7.66 -7.56 7.86
N SER A 267 7.97 -8.27 8.95
CA SER A 267 7.36 -9.58 9.26
C SER A 267 5.84 -9.46 9.43
N ILE A 268 5.37 -8.42 10.13
CA ILE A 268 3.94 -8.14 10.30
C ILE A 268 3.29 -7.82 8.95
N SER A 269 3.94 -6.99 8.14
CA SER A 269 3.43 -6.61 6.80
C SER A 269 3.39 -7.81 5.86
N LEU A 270 4.43 -8.66 5.84
CA LEU A 270 4.47 -9.89 5.04
C LEU A 270 3.34 -10.84 5.45
N SER A 271 3.14 -11.05 6.75
CA SER A 271 2.06 -11.91 7.27
C SER A 271 0.70 -11.41 6.81
N MET A 272 0.40 -10.13 7.01
CA MET A 272 -0.91 -9.54 6.64
C MET A 272 -1.11 -9.49 5.12
N ALA A 273 -0.09 -9.11 4.35
CA ALA A 273 -0.16 -9.07 2.90
C ALA A 273 -0.34 -10.48 2.30
N SER A 274 0.34 -11.50 2.84
CA SER A 274 0.18 -12.89 2.40
C SER A 274 -1.21 -13.43 2.70
N LYS A 275 -1.80 -13.11 3.85
CA LYS A 275 -3.20 -13.47 4.18
C LYS A 275 -4.18 -12.79 3.21
N ALA A 276 -3.98 -11.51 2.92
CA ALA A 276 -4.80 -10.78 1.96
C ALA A 276 -4.65 -11.36 0.54
N TYR A 277 -3.42 -11.74 0.15
CA TYR A 277 -3.18 -12.38 -1.14
C TYR A 277 -3.85 -13.75 -1.23
N ALA A 278 -3.75 -14.60 -0.20
CA ALA A 278 -4.44 -15.90 -0.13
C ALA A 278 -5.97 -15.72 -0.23
N PHE A 279 -6.53 -14.71 0.45
CA PHE A 279 -7.95 -14.35 0.36
C PHE A 279 -8.36 -13.96 -1.06
N ILE A 280 -7.57 -13.12 -1.75
CA ILE A 280 -7.78 -12.75 -3.17
C ILE A 280 -7.76 -14.00 -4.06
N LYS A 281 -6.88 -14.96 -3.75
CA LYS A 281 -6.82 -16.27 -4.45
C LYS A 281 -7.85 -17.28 -3.94
N ARG A 282 -8.81 -16.85 -3.11
CA ARG A 282 -9.93 -17.65 -2.58
C ARG A 282 -9.50 -18.87 -1.77
N ARG A 283 -8.39 -18.74 -1.04
CA ARG A 283 -7.86 -19.77 -0.15
C ARG A 283 -7.99 -19.37 1.31
N GLY A 284 -8.40 -20.32 2.15
CA GLY A 284 -8.52 -20.16 3.59
C GLY A 284 -7.19 -20.31 4.35
N TYR A 285 -6.09 -20.50 3.66
CA TYR A 285 -4.77 -20.70 4.24
C TYR A 285 -3.67 -20.10 3.36
N VAL A 286 -2.59 -19.70 4.00
CA VAL A 286 -1.39 -19.15 3.34
C VAL A 286 -0.44 -20.25 2.94
N ILE A 287 0.15 -20.14 1.75
CA ILE A 287 1.21 -21.02 1.25
C ILE A 287 2.49 -20.19 1.01
N PRO A 288 3.67 -20.82 0.89
CA PRO A 288 4.94 -20.10 0.68
C PRO A 288 4.92 -19.18 -0.55
N GLU A 289 4.22 -19.57 -1.60
CA GLU A 289 4.07 -18.78 -2.84
C GLU A 289 3.35 -17.44 -2.59
N ASP A 290 2.44 -17.37 -1.62
CA ASP A 290 1.78 -16.12 -1.25
C ASP A 290 2.75 -15.15 -0.61
N VAL A 291 3.63 -15.65 0.25
CA VAL A 291 4.70 -14.86 0.87
C VAL A 291 5.63 -14.32 -0.20
N ARG A 292 6.07 -15.19 -1.12
CA ARG A 292 6.96 -14.82 -2.23
C ARG A 292 6.34 -13.77 -3.14
N ALA A 293 5.03 -13.89 -3.41
CA ALA A 293 4.31 -12.98 -4.30
C ALA A 293 4.27 -11.52 -3.80
N VAL A 294 4.36 -11.31 -2.47
CA VAL A 294 4.29 -9.97 -1.87
C VAL A 294 5.63 -9.47 -1.33
N CYS A 295 6.68 -10.30 -1.38
CA CYS A 295 8.00 -9.96 -0.80
C CYS A 295 8.59 -8.67 -1.35
N ASN A 296 8.59 -8.47 -2.66
CA ASN A 296 9.17 -7.28 -3.27
C ASN A 296 8.48 -6.01 -2.79
N GLU A 297 7.16 -5.99 -2.79
CA GLU A 297 6.36 -4.82 -2.42
C GLU A 297 6.49 -4.49 -0.93
N VAL A 298 6.68 -5.51 -0.09
CA VAL A 298 6.86 -5.33 1.35
C VAL A 298 8.30 -4.96 1.71
N LEU A 299 9.31 -5.53 1.06
CA LEU A 299 10.71 -5.44 1.50
C LEU A 299 11.53 -4.36 0.77
N ARG A 300 11.20 -3.99 -0.49
CA ARG A 300 12.06 -3.13 -1.31
C ARG A 300 12.37 -1.76 -0.69
N HIS A 301 11.51 -1.24 0.16
CA HIS A 301 11.68 0.03 0.85
C HIS A 301 12.17 -0.11 2.30
N ARG A 302 12.53 -1.33 2.70
CA ARG A 302 12.95 -1.67 4.07
C ARG A 302 14.37 -2.21 4.14
N ILE A 303 15.03 -2.34 3.00
CA ILE A 303 16.41 -2.77 2.88
C ILE A 303 17.21 -1.61 2.33
N GLY A 304 18.19 -1.14 3.08
CA GLY A 304 19.11 -0.11 2.62
C GLY A 304 20.30 -0.71 1.89
N LEU A 305 20.66 -0.10 0.78
CA LEU A 305 21.85 -0.47 0.02
C LEU A 305 23.10 0.26 0.51
N THR A 306 24.27 -0.32 0.34
CA THR A 306 25.55 0.35 0.54
C THR A 306 25.96 1.07 -0.74
N TYR A 307 26.92 2.01 -0.63
CA TYR A 307 27.52 2.64 -1.82
C TYR A 307 28.20 1.63 -2.75
N GLU A 308 28.71 0.52 -2.21
CA GLU A 308 29.27 -0.59 -2.99
C GLU A 308 28.18 -1.24 -3.88
N ALA A 309 27.02 -1.53 -3.30
CA ALA A 309 25.87 -2.07 -4.04
C ALA A 309 25.40 -1.12 -5.15
N GLU A 310 25.32 0.19 -4.85
CA GLU A 310 24.95 1.21 -5.85
C GLU A 310 25.98 1.30 -6.97
N ALA A 311 27.28 1.24 -6.67
CA ALA A 311 28.36 1.26 -7.66
C ALA A 311 28.34 0.02 -8.57
N GLU A 312 27.92 -1.13 -8.04
CA GLU A 312 27.75 -2.38 -8.78
C GLU A 312 26.40 -2.48 -9.51
N ASN A 313 25.52 -1.46 -9.38
CA ASN A 313 24.14 -1.45 -9.88
C ASN A 313 23.29 -2.61 -9.35
N VAL A 314 23.55 -3.05 -8.12
CA VAL A 314 22.72 -4.05 -7.43
C VAL A 314 21.45 -3.38 -6.92
N THR A 315 20.30 -3.98 -7.23
CA THR A 315 19.00 -3.48 -6.80
C THR A 315 18.50 -4.23 -5.55
N THR A 316 17.59 -3.60 -4.81
CA THR A 316 16.94 -4.25 -3.65
C THR A 316 16.18 -5.51 -4.07
N GLU A 317 15.56 -5.51 -5.24
CA GLU A 317 14.84 -6.66 -5.79
C GLU A 317 15.77 -7.85 -6.08
N GLN A 318 16.99 -7.60 -6.52
CA GLN A 318 17.99 -8.67 -6.71
C GLN A 318 18.39 -9.28 -5.35
N ILE A 319 18.61 -8.45 -4.34
CA ILE A 319 18.89 -8.92 -2.96
C ILE A 319 17.71 -9.74 -2.43
N ILE A 320 16.48 -9.27 -2.59
CA ILE A 320 15.27 -9.98 -2.16
C ILE A 320 15.16 -11.33 -2.87
N ALA A 321 15.43 -11.36 -4.18
CA ALA A 321 15.39 -12.60 -4.95
C ALA A 321 16.43 -13.63 -4.46
N GLU A 322 17.65 -13.20 -4.14
CA GLU A 322 18.67 -14.09 -3.57
C GLU A 322 18.24 -14.63 -2.20
N ILE A 323 17.68 -13.78 -1.33
CA ILE A 323 17.19 -14.19 -0.01
C ILE A 323 16.05 -15.21 -0.15
N ILE A 324 15.05 -14.96 -0.99
CA ILE A 324 13.91 -15.87 -1.20
C ILE A 324 14.36 -17.23 -1.74
N ASN A 325 15.44 -17.27 -2.53
CA ASN A 325 15.97 -18.51 -3.09
C ASN A 325 16.84 -19.28 -2.11
N ALA A 326 17.43 -18.62 -1.12
CA ALA A 326 18.31 -19.26 -0.13
C ALA A 326 17.56 -19.73 1.12
N VAL A 327 16.51 -19.01 1.54
CA VAL A 327 15.73 -19.41 2.72
C VAL A 327 14.92 -20.66 2.41
N GLU A 328 15.03 -21.65 3.30
CA GLU A 328 14.36 -22.94 3.16
C GLU A 328 12.84 -22.79 3.16
N VAL A 329 12.20 -23.38 2.16
CA VAL A 329 10.75 -23.38 2.01
C VAL A 329 10.15 -24.50 2.86
N PRO A 330 9.15 -24.21 3.71
CA PRO A 330 8.57 -25.20 4.64
C PRO A 330 7.74 -26.28 3.95
#